data_948577f1136fcb630fee3ccbcb0a1261
#
_entry.id   948577f1136fcb630fee3ccbcb0a1261
#
_cell.length_a   1.000
_cell.length_b   1.000
_cell.length_c   1.000
_cell.angle_alpha   90.00
_cell.angle_beta   90.00
_cell.angle_gamma   90.00
#
_symmetry.space_group_name_H-M   'P 1'
#
loop_
_entity.id
_entity.type
_entity.pdbx_description
1 polymer ?
#
loop_
_entity_poly.entity_id
_entity_poly.type
_entity_poly.pdbx_seq_one_letter_code
_entity_poly.pdbx_strand_id
1 'polypeptide(L)'
;MTIPKKIWFLWYQGLSEAPLVVKKCYESWQQYNPDWEVIFLDENNLTDYITPALPKEKLCQLSKTLQSDLIRVELLSKYGGVWADATSLCRVPLDGWLEEYTQAGLFAFIYKTRSHGWIFSWFLATEQSNPIIVKMQLTFVAFFRDNEFYHNGRIAKKRIAFLKLFLNRKYKTTKFWSSWIVRKIFKVYPYFIFHFIFANVINSDKELLKLYKTMKPYYNTGDMLGKYGLLRPLTAEIKERIDSRIDPVYKLSWKYKQENYSPSCILYYLLEE
;
A
#
# COMPACT_ATOMS: atom_id res chain seq x y z
N MET A 1 -15.66 15.66 7.05
CA MET A 1 -14.30 15.21 6.69
C MET A 1 -14.38 14.71 5.26
N THR A 2 -13.61 15.30 4.35
CA THR A 2 -13.77 15.01 2.92
C THR A 2 -12.42 14.58 2.36
N ILE A 3 -12.38 13.44 1.72
CA ILE A 3 -11.19 12.98 1.00
C ILE A 3 -11.04 13.83 -0.27
N PRO A 4 -9.92 14.53 -0.49
CA PRO A 4 -9.69 15.25 -1.73
C PRO A 4 -9.79 14.34 -2.95
N LYS A 5 -10.47 14.78 -4.00
CA LYS A 5 -10.68 14.01 -5.24
C LYS A 5 -9.41 13.89 -6.09
N LYS A 6 -8.36 13.34 -5.49
CA LYS A 6 -7.05 13.08 -6.09
C LYS A 6 -6.68 11.62 -5.93
N ILE A 7 -6.20 10.98 -7.00
CA ILE A 7 -5.73 9.59 -6.99
C ILE A 7 -4.24 9.60 -7.38
N TRP A 8 -3.38 9.20 -6.47
CA TRP A 8 -1.94 9.10 -6.65
C TRP A 8 -1.57 7.72 -7.17
N PHE A 9 -0.94 7.64 -8.33
CA PHE A 9 -0.56 6.41 -9.00
C PHE A 9 0.91 6.49 -9.44
N LEU A 10 1.79 5.66 -8.88
CA LEU A 10 3.23 5.76 -9.11
C LEU A 10 3.77 4.55 -9.86
N TRP A 11 4.43 4.83 -10.99
CA TRP A 11 5.30 3.88 -11.69
C TRP A 11 6.56 4.58 -12.17
N TYR A 12 7.70 4.31 -11.54
CA TYR A 12 8.94 5.07 -11.70
C TYR A 12 9.43 5.20 -13.14
N GLN A 13 9.24 4.15 -13.96
CA GLN A 13 9.73 4.10 -15.33
C GLN A 13 8.85 4.85 -16.34
N GLY A 14 7.78 5.49 -15.89
CA GLY A 14 6.81 6.13 -16.78
C GLY A 14 5.79 5.15 -17.37
N LEU A 15 4.68 5.70 -17.89
CA LEU A 15 3.56 4.90 -18.39
C LEU A 15 3.92 4.16 -19.70
N SER A 16 4.76 4.73 -20.56
CA SER A 16 5.19 4.09 -21.80
C SER A 16 5.84 2.74 -21.56
N GLU A 17 6.72 2.68 -20.57
CA GLU A 17 7.49 1.49 -20.21
C GLU A 17 6.76 0.57 -19.21
N ALA A 18 5.55 0.93 -18.82
CA ALA A 18 4.80 0.16 -17.85
C ALA A 18 4.26 -1.16 -18.45
N PRO A 19 4.26 -2.26 -17.68
CA PRO A 19 3.62 -3.50 -18.08
C PRO A 19 2.12 -3.30 -18.35
N LEU A 20 1.52 -4.16 -19.20
CA LEU A 20 0.10 -4.10 -19.54
C LEU A 20 -0.80 -4.00 -18.30
N VAL A 21 -0.54 -4.80 -17.26
CA VAL A 21 -1.30 -4.75 -16.00
C VAL A 21 -1.32 -3.35 -15.39
N VAL A 22 -0.18 -2.65 -15.42
CA VAL A 22 -0.06 -1.30 -14.86
C VAL A 22 -0.84 -0.29 -15.71
N LYS A 23 -0.74 -0.38 -17.04
CA LYS A 23 -1.50 0.48 -17.97
C LYS A 23 -3.00 0.31 -17.77
N LYS A 24 -3.48 -0.93 -17.76
CA LYS A 24 -4.90 -1.26 -17.52
C LYS A 24 -5.39 -0.82 -16.14
N CYS A 25 -4.57 -0.97 -15.10
CA CYS A 25 -4.92 -0.43 -13.79
C CYS A 25 -5.06 1.09 -13.81
N TYR A 26 -4.14 1.80 -14.45
CA TYR A 26 -4.22 3.26 -14.58
C TYR A 26 -5.48 3.70 -15.35
N GLU A 27 -5.75 3.08 -16.50
CA GLU A 27 -6.95 3.32 -17.32
C GLU A 27 -8.23 3.09 -16.50
N SER A 28 -8.28 2.03 -15.68
CA SER A 28 -9.45 1.75 -14.84
C SER A 28 -9.75 2.85 -13.82
N TRP A 29 -8.71 3.47 -13.23
CA TRP A 29 -8.91 4.58 -12.31
C TRP A 29 -9.51 5.81 -13.02
N GLN A 30 -9.06 6.12 -14.23
CA GLN A 30 -9.61 7.22 -15.05
C GLN A 30 -11.05 6.93 -15.50
N GLN A 31 -11.31 5.70 -15.94
CA GLN A 31 -12.62 5.29 -16.44
C GLN A 31 -13.70 5.32 -15.35
N TYR A 32 -13.41 4.76 -14.18
CA TYR A 32 -14.40 4.67 -13.10
C TYR A 32 -14.50 5.93 -12.23
N ASN A 33 -13.57 6.87 -12.35
CA ASN A 33 -13.54 8.08 -11.53
C ASN A 33 -13.29 9.33 -12.38
N PRO A 34 -14.17 9.66 -13.35
CA PRO A 34 -13.95 10.79 -14.28
C PRO A 34 -13.92 12.14 -13.58
N ASP A 35 -14.56 12.27 -12.40
CA ASP A 35 -14.59 13.50 -11.59
C ASP A 35 -13.41 13.60 -10.60
N TRP A 36 -12.47 12.64 -10.64
CA TRP A 36 -11.27 12.63 -9.82
C TRP A 36 -10.03 12.93 -10.67
N GLU A 37 -9.11 13.70 -10.12
CA GLU A 37 -7.80 13.94 -10.72
C GLU A 37 -6.91 12.70 -10.52
N VAL A 38 -6.71 11.88 -11.56
CA VAL A 38 -5.81 10.73 -11.53
C VAL A 38 -4.41 11.18 -11.90
N ILE A 39 -3.53 11.31 -10.91
CA ILE A 39 -2.18 11.83 -11.05
C ILE A 39 -1.21 10.67 -11.23
N PHE A 40 -0.70 10.52 -12.46
CA PHE A 40 0.36 9.57 -12.75
C PHE A 40 1.72 10.17 -12.37
N LEU A 41 2.44 9.47 -11.50
CA LEU A 41 3.75 9.85 -11.02
C LEU A 41 4.83 8.93 -11.59
N ASP A 42 5.95 9.51 -11.98
CA ASP A 42 7.18 8.81 -12.36
C ASP A 42 8.41 9.53 -11.79
N GLU A 43 9.61 9.08 -12.18
CA GLU A 43 10.84 9.69 -11.69
C GLU A 43 11.07 11.13 -12.20
N ASN A 44 10.38 11.54 -13.29
CA ASN A 44 10.57 12.85 -13.89
C ASN A 44 9.68 13.92 -13.24
N ASN A 45 8.45 13.57 -12.83
CA ASN A 45 7.48 14.54 -12.31
C ASN A 45 7.24 14.45 -10.80
N LEU A 46 7.78 13.45 -10.10
CA LEU A 46 7.58 13.28 -8.66
C LEU A 46 7.98 14.52 -7.86
N THR A 47 9.06 15.20 -8.27
CA THR A 47 9.58 16.39 -7.60
C THR A 47 8.69 17.62 -7.72
N ASP A 48 7.73 17.64 -8.66
CA ASP A 48 6.75 18.71 -8.79
C ASP A 48 5.75 18.71 -7.62
N TYR A 49 5.56 17.56 -7.01
CA TYR A 49 4.61 17.36 -5.91
C TYR A 49 5.30 17.34 -4.54
N ILE A 50 6.39 16.58 -4.40
CA ILE A 50 7.11 16.45 -3.15
C ILE A 50 8.63 16.49 -3.34
N THR A 51 9.31 17.06 -2.36
CA THR A 51 10.74 16.82 -2.15
C THR A 51 10.84 15.74 -1.07
N PRO A 52 11.34 14.54 -1.38
CA PRO A 52 11.41 13.46 -0.39
C PRO A 52 12.11 13.91 0.90
N ALA A 53 11.49 13.61 2.03
CA ALA A 53 12.00 14.03 3.34
C ALA A 53 13.29 13.29 3.76
N LEU A 54 13.62 12.17 3.09
CA LEU A 54 14.90 11.50 3.26
C LEU A 54 15.95 12.10 2.32
N PRO A 55 17.20 12.29 2.81
CA PRO A 55 18.33 12.61 1.94
C PRO A 55 18.49 11.62 0.80
N LYS A 56 18.87 12.11 -0.38
CA LYS A 56 18.99 11.30 -1.61
C LYS A 56 19.85 10.06 -1.42
N GLU A 57 20.95 10.18 -0.67
CA GLU A 57 21.87 9.08 -0.39
C GLU A 57 21.19 7.95 0.39
N LYS A 58 20.31 8.27 1.34
CA LYS A 58 19.54 7.29 2.10
C LYS A 58 18.38 6.73 1.27
N LEU A 59 17.71 7.57 0.50
CA LEU A 59 16.62 7.15 -0.36
C LEU A 59 17.07 6.13 -1.41
N CYS A 60 18.23 6.37 -2.06
CA CYS A 60 18.80 5.46 -3.06
C CYS A 60 19.21 4.08 -2.49
N GLN A 61 19.43 3.97 -1.19
CA GLN A 61 19.72 2.70 -0.52
C GLN A 61 18.47 1.84 -0.30
N LEU A 62 17.28 2.43 -0.38
CA LEU A 62 16.02 1.72 -0.16
C LEU A 62 15.55 1.03 -1.44
N SER A 63 14.84 -0.09 -1.29
CA SER A 63 14.17 -0.70 -2.43
C SER A 63 13.11 0.23 -3.01
N LYS A 64 12.81 0.12 -4.30
CA LYS A 64 11.74 0.92 -4.94
C LYS A 64 10.39 0.78 -4.23
N THR A 65 10.07 -0.41 -3.71
CA THR A 65 8.86 -0.63 -2.89
C THR A 65 8.86 0.24 -1.63
N LEU A 66 9.99 0.31 -0.93
CA LEU A 66 10.09 1.10 0.30
C LEU A 66 10.14 2.60 0.03
N GLN A 67 10.78 3.01 -1.09
CA GLN A 67 10.69 4.39 -1.58
C GLN A 67 9.23 4.78 -1.85
N SER A 68 8.47 3.89 -2.51
CA SER A 68 7.03 4.07 -2.76
C SER A 68 6.23 4.18 -1.45
N ASP A 69 6.58 3.39 -0.41
CA ASP A 69 5.94 3.48 0.90
C ASP A 69 6.19 4.85 1.58
N LEU A 70 7.39 5.45 1.42
CA LEU A 70 7.69 6.80 1.92
C LEU A 70 6.92 7.87 1.14
N ILE A 71 7.01 7.84 -0.20
CA ILE A 71 6.33 8.78 -1.09
C ILE A 71 4.83 8.79 -0.82
N ARG A 72 4.23 7.62 -0.65
CA ARG A 72 2.81 7.43 -0.32
C ARG A 72 2.40 8.24 0.91
N VAL A 73 3.12 8.09 2.01
CA VAL A 73 2.75 8.79 3.25
C VAL A 73 3.04 10.28 3.18
N GLU A 74 4.05 10.70 2.42
CA GLU A 74 4.36 12.11 2.20
C GLU A 74 3.28 12.81 1.36
N LEU A 75 2.86 12.21 0.25
CA LEU A 75 1.79 12.72 -0.60
C LEU A 75 0.46 12.80 0.16
N LEU A 76 0.09 11.73 0.83
CA LEU A 76 -1.15 11.64 1.58
C LEU A 76 -1.18 12.59 2.78
N SER A 77 -0.05 12.80 3.46
CA SER A 77 0.07 13.78 4.54
C SER A 77 -0.08 15.21 4.03
N LYS A 78 0.54 15.54 2.90
CA LYS A 78 0.57 16.90 2.36
C LYS A 78 -0.72 17.28 1.64
N TYR A 79 -1.27 16.38 0.87
CA TYR A 79 -2.37 16.68 -0.05
C TYR A 79 -3.66 15.90 0.26
N GLY A 80 -3.59 14.83 1.03
CA GLY A 80 -4.70 13.87 1.12
C GLY A 80 -4.96 13.15 -0.18
N GLY A 81 -6.19 12.68 -0.36
CA GLY A 81 -6.62 11.92 -1.53
C GLY A 81 -6.44 10.41 -1.36
N VAL A 82 -6.34 9.72 -2.47
CA VAL A 82 -6.24 8.26 -2.54
C VAL A 82 -4.88 7.85 -3.12
N TRP A 83 -4.16 6.98 -2.42
CA TRP A 83 -3.06 6.24 -2.99
C TRP A 83 -3.55 4.91 -3.53
N ALA A 84 -3.31 4.63 -4.79
CA ALA A 84 -3.53 3.34 -5.42
C ALA A 84 -2.20 2.80 -5.96
N ASP A 85 -1.72 1.66 -5.44
CA ASP A 85 -0.54 1.02 -6.03
C ASP A 85 -0.77 0.75 -7.52
N ALA A 86 0.27 0.83 -8.33
CA ALA A 86 0.23 0.68 -9.79
C ALA A 86 -0.35 -0.66 -10.31
N THR A 87 -0.64 -1.59 -9.42
CA THR A 87 -1.31 -2.86 -9.74
C THR A 87 -2.65 -3.01 -9.02
N SER A 88 -3.28 -1.91 -8.69
CA SER A 88 -4.64 -1.89 -8.13
C SER A 88 -5.63 -1.56 -9.23
N LEU A 89 -6.46 -2.52 -9.60
CA LEU A 89 -7.51 -2.38 -10.63
C LEU A 89 -8.79 -1.85 -9.98
N CYS A 90 -9.27 -0.72 -10.45
CA CYS A 90 -10.54 -0.13 -10.02
C CYS A 90 -11.71 -0.82 -10.73
N ARG A 91 -12.78 -1.14 -10.00
CA ARG A 91 -13.98 -1.79 -10.55
C ARG A 91 -15.29 -1.07 -10.21
N VAL A 92 -15.24 -0.17 -9.21
CA VAL A 92 -16.39 0.60 -8.75
C VAL A 92 -15.96 2.04 -8.49
N PRO A 93 -16.72 3.06 -8.95
CA PRO A 93 -16.43 4.45 -8.66
C PRO A 93 -16.25 4.71 -7.17
N LEU A 94 -15.23 5.49 -6.79
CA LEU A 94 -14.94 5.81 -5.39
C LEU A 94 -16.11 6.51 -4.71
N ASP A 95 -16.80 7.40 -5.41
CA ASP A 95 -17.95 8.15 -4.90
C ASP A 95 -19.12 7.22 -4.50
N GLY A 96 -19.17 5.99 -5.03
CA GLY A 96 -20.21 5.02 -4.72
C GLY A 96 -20.04 4.27 -3.40
N TRP A 97 -18.85 4.30 -2.77
CA TRP A 97 -18.60 3.47 -1.58
C TRP A 97 -17.64 4.07 -0.56
N LEU A 98 -16.64 4.88 -0.98
CA LEU A 98 -15.52 5.25 -0.11
C LEU A 98 -15.96 6.10 1.09
N GLU A 99 -16.90 7.02 0.90
CA GLU A 99 -17.36 7.95 1.94
C GLU A 99 -17.88 7.21 3.18
N GLU A 100 -18.57 6.09 2.98
CA GLU A 100 -19.10 5.27 4.08
C GLU A 100 -18.01 4.75 5.04
N TYR A 101 -16.75 4.71 4.62
CA TYR A 101 -15.64 4.12 5.37
C TYR A 101 -14.62 5.15 5.88
N THR A 102 -14.85 6.45 5.66
CA THR A 102 -13.88 7.51 5.94
C THR A 102 -14.16 8.33 7.21
N GLN A 103 -14.88 7.80 8.19
CA GLN A 103 -15.23 8.48 9.46
C GLN A 103 -13.99 8.90 10.28
N ALA A 104 -12.86 8.20 10.10
CA ALA A 104 -11.59 8.55 10.71
C ALA A 104 -10.79 9.60 9.90
N GLY A 105 -11.34 10.15 8.78
CA GLY A 105 -10.58 10.88 7.79
C GLY A 105 -9.48 10.02 7.13
N LEU A 106 -9.56 8.70 7.31
CA LEU A 106 -8.63 7.70 6.81
C LEU A 106 -9.40 6.45 6.43
N PHE A 107 -9.02 5.84 5.31
CA PHE A 107 -9.46 4.51 4.91
C PHE A 107 -8.28 3.64 4.47
N ALA A 108 -8.33 2.37 4.84
CA ALA A 108 -7.51 1.30 4.29
C ALA A 108 -8.27 -0.02 4.37
N PHE A 109 -8.04 -0.92 3.42
CA PHE A 109 -8.50 -2.30 3.59
C PHE A 109 -7.79 -2.98 4.75
N ILE A 110 -8.50 -3.86 5.45
CA ILE A 110 -8.01 -4.52 6.67
C ILE A 110 -7.86 -6.02 6.44
N TYR A 111 -6.83 -6.61 7.04
CA TYR A 111 -6.67 -8.07 7.08
C TYR A 111 -7.69 -8.70 8.03
N LYS A 112 -8.55 -9.60 7.51
CA LYS A 112 -9.59 -10.28 8.30
C LYS A 112 -9.05 -11.04 9.51
N THR A 113 -7.85 -11.61 9.40
CA THR A 113 -7.22 -12.45 10.43
C THR A 113 -6.25 -11.72 11.35
N ARG A 114 -6.00 -10.43 11.13
CA ARG A 114 -5.00 -9.64 11.86
C ARG A 114 -5.63 -8.35 12.35
N SER A 115 -6.41 -8.44 13.43
CA SER A 115 -6.88 -7.26 14.16
C SER A 115 -5.71 -6.42 14.68
N HIS A 116 -5.94 -5.13 14.99
CA HIS A 116 -4.99 -4.23 15.66
C HIS A 116 -4.02 -3.43 14.78
N GLY A 117 -4.53 -2.81 13.70
CA GLY A 117 -3.74 -1.86 12.92
C GLY A 117 -2.94 -2.49 11.76
N TRP A 118 -3.31 -3.69 11.36
CA TRP A 118 -2.80 -4.27 10.12
C TRP A 118 -3.72 -3.89 8.95
N ILE A 119 -3.28 -2.87 8.24
CA ILE A 119 -3.94 -2.38 7.03
C ILE A 119 -3.18 -2.88 5.80
N PHE A 120 -3.86 -2.91 4.67
CA PHE A 120 -3.16 -3.02 3.39
C PHE A 120 -2.63 -1.66 2.98
N SER A 121 -1.33 -1.56 2.70
CA SER A 121 -0.70 -0.31 2.28
C SER A 121 -0.92 0.04 0.80
N TRP A 122 -1.34 -0.91 -0.02
CA TRP A 122 -1.49 -0.72 -1.45
C TRP A 122 -2.68 0.13 -1.87
N PHE A 123 -3.62 0.40 -0.96
CA PHE A 123 -4.72 1.33 -1.13
C PHE A 123 -4.97 2.07 0.18
N LEU A 124 -4.80 3.38 0.16
CA LEU A 124 -5.03 4.27 1.30
C LEU A 124 -5.78 5.50 0.83
N ALA A 125 -6.81 5.92 1.55
CA ALA A 125 -7.46 7.20 1.32
C ALA A 125 -7.40 8.05 2.59
N THR A 126 -7.07 9.34 2.48
CA THR A 126 -7.00 10.22 3.65
C THR A 126 -7.46 11.63 3.32
N GLU A 127 -8.02 12.30 4.31
CA GLU A 127 -8.10 13.75 4.30
C GLU A 127 -6.71 14.37 4.40
N GLN A 128 -6.56 15.59 3.93
CA GLN A 128 -5.30 16.34 4.06
C GLN A 128 -4.93 16.52 5.53
N SER A 129 -3.66 16.33 5.86
CA SER A 129 -3.13 16.51 7.22
C SER A 129 -3.80 15.62 8.28
N ASN A 130 -4.34 14.46 7.89
CA ASN A 130 -4.87 13.50 8.84
C ASN A 130 -3.83 13.14 9.91
N PRO A 131 -4.12 13.23 11.22
CA PRO A 131 -3.12 13.11 12.27
C PRO A 131 -2.44 11.74 12.32
N ILE A 132 -3.13 10.67 11.89
CA ILE A 132 -2.54 9.33 11.79
C ILE A 132 -1.47 9.30 10.70
N ILE A 133 -1.78 9.83 9.51
CA ILE A 133 -0.84 9.82 8.38
C ILE A 133 0.33 10.77 8.60
N VAL A 134 0.09 11.95 9.19
CA VAL A 134 1.16 12.88 9.60
C VAL A 134 2.12 12.21 10.58
N LYS A 135 1.60 11.56 11.63
CA LYS A 135 2.43 10.85 12.60
C LYS A 135 3.16 9.67 11.98
N MET A 136 2.49 8.95 11.06
CA MET A 136 3.10 7.86 10.30
C MET A 136 4.26 8.36 9.45
N GLN A 137 4.09 9.45 8.69
CA GLN A 137 5.13 10.07 7.89
C GLN A 137 6.34 10.42 8.75
N LEU A 138 6.15 11.19 9.83
CA LEU A 138 7.22 11.61 10.71
C LEU A 138 7.98 10.42 11.30
N THR A 139 7.26 9.40 11.76
CA THR A 139 7.87 8.21 12.37
C THR A 139 8.63 7.37 11.34
N PHE A 140 8.07 7.20 10.13
CA PHE A 140 8.64 6.40 9.06
C PHE A 140 9.90 7.04 8.49
N VAL A 141 9.86 8.36 8.24
CA VAL A 141 11.03 9.15 7.82
C VAL A 141 12.13 9.10 8.88
N ALA A 142 11.81 9.37 10.16
CA ALA A 142 12.79 9.31 11.25
C ALA A 142 13.42 7.93 11.40
N PHE A 143 12.64 6.86 11.19
CA PHE A 143 13.15 5.48 11.26
C PHE A 143 14.31 5.25 10.28
N PHE A 144 14.24 5.76 9.05
CA PHE A 144 15.29 5.60 8.06
C PHE A 144 16.36 6.70 8.12
N ARG A 145 15.98 7.94 8.44
CA ARG A 145 16.93 9.06 8.55
C ARG A 145 17.94 8.83 9.66
N ASP A 146 17.48 8.39 10.83
CA ASP A 146 18.27 8.34 12.06
C ASP A 146 18.98 6.99 12.28
N ASN A 147 18.86 6.07 11.31
CA ASN A 147 19.46 4.74 11.44
C ASN A 147 20.19 4.32 10.16
N GLU A 148 21.21 3.50 10.35
CA GLU A 148 21.92 2.81 9.28
C GLU A 148 21.51 1.34 9.26
N PHE A 149 21.16 0.82 8.09
CA PHE A 149 20.70 -0.55 7.93
C PHE A 149 21.59 -1.31 6.95
N TYR A 150 21.78 -2.60 7.18
CA TYR A 150 22.37 -3.48 6.17
C TYR A 150 21.38 -3.71 5.04
N HIS A 151 21.75 -3.26 3.84
CA HIS A 151 20.96 -3.44 2.64
C HIS A 151 21.33 -4.77 1.96
N ASN A 152 20.34 -5.62 1.69
CA ASN A 152 20.40 -6.76 0.77
C ASN A 152 21.63 -7.67 0.82
N GLY A 153 22.04 -8.16 1.99
CA GLY A 153 23.14 -9.13 2.12
C GLY A 153 22.68 -10.44 2.78
N ARG A 154 23.51 -11.49 2.68
CA ARG A 154 23.31 -12.74 3.42
C ARG A 154 23.17 -12.48 4.93
N ILE A 155 23.95 -11.53 5.46
CA ILE A 155 23.93 -11.15 6.87
C ILE A 155 22.57 -10.56 7.26
N ALA A 156 22.05 -9.60 6.49
CA ALA A 156 20.74 -9.00 6.75
C ALA A 156 19.64 -10.06 6.72
N LYS A 157 19.64 -10.95 5.71
CA LYS A 157 18.64 -12.04 5.60
C LYS A 157 18.68 -12.98 6.80
N LYS A 158 19.88 -13.39 7.26
CA LYS A 158 20.05 -14.26 8.45
C LYS A 158 19.56 -13.57 9.72
N ARG A 159 19.91 -12.30 9.94
CA ARG A 159 19.45 -11.52 11.10
C ARG A 159 17.94 -11.34 11.12
N ILE A 160 17.33 -11.01 9.96
CA ILE A 160 15.88 -10.90 9.82
C ILE A 160 15.21 -12.24 10.10
N ALA A 161 15.72 -13.35 9.56
CA ALA A 161 15.19 -14.69 9.79
C ALA A 161 15.22 -15.05 11.28
N PHE A 162 16.34 -14.81 11.95
CA PHE A 162 16.49 -15.03 13.39
C PHE A 162 15.49 -14.20 14.20
N LEU A 163 15.40 -12.89 13.95
CA LEU A 163 14.51 -12.01 14.69
C LEU A 163 13.02 -12.36 14.45
N LYS A 164 12.65 -12.83 13.26
CA LYS A 164 11.29 -13.27 12.96
C LYS A 164 10.80 -14.39 13.88
N LEU A 165 11.68 -15.29 14.32
CA LEU A 165 11.33 -16.38 15.24
C LEU A 165 10.76 -15.87 16.57
N PHE A 166 11.15 -14.67 17.00
CA PHE A 166 10.72 -14.06 18.25
C PHE A 166 9.71 -12.94 18.05
N LEU A 167 9.96 -12.06 17.09
CA LEU A 167 9.20 -10.82 16.94
C LEU A 167 7.89 -11.01 16.17
N ASN A 168 7.75 -12.06 15.36
CA ASN A 168 6.53 -12.32 14.59
C ASN A 168 5.58 -13.34 15.25
N ARG A 169 5.93 -13.85 16.45
CA ARG A 169 5.10 -14.87 17.14
C ARG A 169 3.73 -14.34 17.53
N LYS A 170 3.68 -13.11 18.03
CA LYS A 170 2.45 -12.47 18.47
C LYS A 170 2.42 -11.04 17.90
N TYR A 171 1.23 -10.56 17.61
CA TYR A 171 1.07 -9.17 17.19
C TYR A 171 1.78 -8.17 18.13
N LYS A 172 1.61 -8.32 19.45
CA LYS A 172 2.22 -7.44 20.45
C LYS A 172 3.75 -7.40 20.39
N THR A 173 4.41 -8.42 19.86
CA THR A 173 5.87 -8.46 19.73
C THR A 173 6.38 -7.76 18.47
N THR A 174 5.55 -7.52 17.47
CA THR A 174 5.97 -6.84 16.23
C THR A 174 6.43 -5.40 16.44
N LYS A 175 5.96 -4.72 17.51
CA LYS A 175 6.46 -3.39 17.88
C LYS A 175 7.97 -3.35 18.13
N PHE A 176 8.58 -4.46 18.55
CA PHE A 176 10.01 -4.54 18.81
C PHE A 176 10.88 -4.48 17.55
N TRP A 177 10.30 -4.60 16.33
CA TRP A 177 11.01 -4.28 15.10
C TRP A 177 11.50 -2.83 15.06
N SER A 178 10.83 -1.92 15.75
CA SER A 178 11.24 -0.51 15.90
C SER A 178 12.12 -0.27 17.14
N SER A 179 12.51 -1.31 17.89
CA SER A 179 13.32 -1.17 19.10
C SER A 179 14.75 -0.70 18.80
N TRP A 180 15.38 -0.06 19.76
CA TRP A 180 16.76 0.40 19.66
C TRP A 180 17.72 -0.76 19.32
N ILE A 181 17.55 -1.93 19.94
CA ILE A 181 18.38 -3.12 19.69
C ILE A 181 18.31 -3.53 18.22
N VAL A 182 17.12 -3.63 17.63
CA VAL A 182 16.98 -4.02 16.23
C VAL A 182 17.58 -2.97 15.30
N ARG A 183 17.33 -1.69 15.57
CA ARG A 183 17.82 -0.59 14.71
C ARG A 183 19.32 -0.36 14.82
N LYS A 184 19.90 -0.40 16.02
CA LYS A 184 21.30 0.00 16.26
C LYS A 184 22.27 -1.17 16.33
N ILE A 185 21.84 -2.35 16.82
CA ILE A 185 22.70 -3.53 16.95
C ILE A 185 22.53 -4.46 15.75
N PHE A 186 21.31 -4.91 15.49
CA PHE A 186 21.06 -5.78 14.34
C PHE A 186 21.11 -5.04 13.00
N LYS A 187 20.77 -3.76 12.97
CA LYS A 187 20.76 -2.87 11.80
C LYS A 187 19.99 -3.46 10.62
N VAL A 188 18.78 -3.97 10.88
CA VAL A 188 17.91 -4.59 9.88
C VAL A 188 16.46 -4.19 10.09
N TYR A 189 15.66 -4.31 9.03
CA TYR A 189 14.20 -4.18 9.07
C TYR A 189 13.55 -5.25 8.20
N PRO A 190 12.33 -5.72 8.55
CA PRO A 190 11.60 -6.73 7.76
C PRO A 190 10.88 -6.10 6.57
N TYR A 191 10.47 -6.92 5.61
CA TYR A 191 9.67 -6.48 4.46
C TYR A 191 8.40 -5.71 4.87
N PHE A 192 7.73 -6.14 5.94
CA PHE A 192 6.49 -5.52 6.44
C PHE A 192 6.74 -4.35 7.41
N ILE A 193 7.89 -3.66 7.34
CA ILE A 193 8.23 -2.57 8.27
C ILE A 193 7.18 -1.45 8.26
N PHE A 194 6.60 -1.11 7.09
CA PHE A 194 5.51 -0.16 6.98
C PHE A 194 4.37 -0.50 7.94
N HIS A 195 3.88 -1.73 7.88
CA HIS A 195 2.75 -2.19 8.71
C HIS A 195 3.09 -2.19 10.19
N PHE A 196 4.34 -2.53 10.55
CA PHE A 196 4.77 -2.53 11.95
C PHE A 196 4.90 -1.13 12.52
N ILE A 197 5.41 -0.17 11.73
CA ILE A 197 5.47 1.22 12.15
C ILE A 197 4.06 1.81 12.25
N PHE A 198 3.18 1.54 11.28
CA PHE A 198 1.80 1.99 11.33
C PHE A 198 1.09 1.48 12.59
N ALA A 199 1.17 0.17 12.85
CA ALA A 199 0.59 -0.42 14.05
C ALA A 199 1.18 0.17 15.34
N ASN A 200 2.48 0.48 15.37
CA ASN A 200 3.12 1.11 16.51
C ASN A 200 2.62 2.54 16.72
N VAL A 201 2.51 3.33 15.65
CA VAL A 201 1.95 4.69 15.68
C VAL A 201 0.55 4.70 16.29
N ILE A 202 -0.35 3.84 15.79
CA ILE A 202 -1.72 3.73 16.30
C ILE A 202 -1.75 3.33 17.78
N ASN A 203 -0.94 2.36 18.20
CA ASN A 203 -1.02 1.80 19.54
C ASN A 203 -0.19 2.55 20.58
N SER A 204 0.67 3.49 20.17
CA SER A 204 1.47 4.31 21.09
C SER A 204 0.78 5.59 21.55
N ASP A 205 -0.33 5.95 20.91
CA ASP A 205 -1.07 7.18 21.17
C ASP A 205 -2.56 6.87 21.32
N LYS A 206 -3.14 7.24 22.48
CA LYS A 206 -4.54 6.93 22.79
C LYS A 206 -5.53 7.67 21.88
N GLU A 207 -5.22 8.91 21.49
CA GLU A 207 -6.10 9.71 20.64
C GLU A 207 -6.04 9.19 19.19
N LEU A 208 -4.86 8.82 18.68
CA LEU A 208 -4.76 8.18 17.38
C LEU A 208 -5.46 6.81 17.35
N LEU A 209 -5.35 6.03 18.44
CA LEU A 209 -6.06 4.77 18.54
C LEU A 209 -7.58 4.96 18.57
N LYS A 210 -8.07 5.98 19.29
CA LYS A 210 -9.48 6.33 19.34
C LYS A 210 -9.98 6.74 17.96
N LEU A 211 -9.24 7.62 17.27
CA LEU A 211 -9.55 8.04 15.91
C LEU A 211 -9.54 6.85 14.93
N TYR A 212 -8.50 6.01 14.97
CA TYR A 212 -8.43 4.82 14.12
C TYR A 212 -9.62 3.87 14.30
N LYS A 213 -10.11 3.72 15.53
CA LYS A 213 -11.27 2.86 15.84
C LYS A 213 -12.60 3.41 15.30
N THR A 214 -12.68 4.67 14.87
CA THR A 214 -13.86 5.20 14.18
C THR A 214 -13.91 4.79 12.71
N MET A 215 -12.80 4.32 12.13
CA MET A 215 -12.78 3.80 10.77
C MET A 215 -13.63 2.54 10.69
N LYS A 216 -14.66 2.56 9.81
CA LYS A 216 -15.46 1.38 9.53
C LYS A 216 -14.58 0.32 8.83
N PRO A 217 -14.50 -0.92 9.36
CA PRO A 217 -13.64 -1.94 8.76
C PRO A 217 -14.19 -2.42 7.40
N TYR A 218 -13.33 -2.45 6.39
CA TYR A 218 -13.58 -3.14 5.13
C TYR A 218 -12.55 -4.27 4.96
N TYR A 219 -13.03 -5.50 5.05
CA TYR A 219 -12.15 -6.66 4.96
C TYR A 219 -11.96 -7.05 3.50
N ASN A 220 -10.83 -6.63 2.92
CA ASN A 220 -10.43 -7.14 1.63
C ASN A 220 -9.84 -8.55 1.81
N THR A 221 -10.35 -9.48 1.06
CA THR A 221 -9.91 -10.87 1.16
C THR A 221 -8.61 -11.11 0.41
N GLY A 222 -8.23 -10.22 -0.52
CA GLY A 222 -7.07 -10.41 -1.41
C GLY A 222 -7.15 -11.69 -2.24
N ASP A 223 -8.35 -12.26 -2.34
CA ASP A 223 -8.57 -13.62 -2.83
C ASP A 223 -8.09 -13.81 -4.26
N MET A 224 -8.25 -12.80 -5.14
CA MET A 224 -7.87 -12.93 -6.54
C MET A 224 -6.36 -13.16 -6.71
N LEU A 225 -5.53 -12.45 -5.94
CA LEU A 225 -4.08 -12.63 -5.98
C LEU A 225 -3.60 -13.81 -5.13
N GLY A 226 -4.12 -13.92 -3.91
CA GLY A 226 -3.62 -14.85 -2.90
C GLY A 226 -4.27 -16.23 -2.93
N LYS A 227 -5.59 -16.30 -2.88
CA LYS A 227 -6.34 -17.55 -2.76
C LYS A 227 -6.58 -18.21 -4.12
N TYR A 228 -7.09 -17.45 -5.09
CA TYR A 228 -7.42 -18.03 -6.39
C TYR A 228 -6.19 -18.12 -7.30
N GLY A 229 -5.33 -17.10 -7.31
CA GLY A 229 -4.16 -17.01 -8.19
C GLY A 229 -4.54 -16.54 -9.60
N LEU A 230 -3.96 -15.43 -10.01
CA LEU A 230 -4.37 -14.68 -11.21
C LEU A 230 -4.26 -15.47 -12.53
N LEU A 231 -3.30 -16.39 -12.65
CA LEU A 231 -3.10 -17.18 -13.87
C LEU A 231 -3.91 -18.49 -13.90
N ARG A 232 -4.70 -18.76 -12.86
CA ARG A 232 -5.57 -19.95 -12.85
C ARG A 232 -6.80 -19.75 -13.75
N PRO A 233 -7.40 -20.85 -14.21
CA PRO A 233 -8.62 -20.79 -15.00
C PRO A 233 -9.74 -20.04 -14.28
N LEU A 234 -10.47 -19.23 -15.03
CA LEU A 234 -11.68 -18.55 -14.55
C LEU A 234 -12.81 -19.57 -14.41
N THR A 235 -13.29 -19.79 -13.20
CA THR A 235 -14.47 -20.60 -12.93
C THR A 235 -15.74 -19.75 -12.97
N ALA A 236 -16.91 -20.39 -13.14
CA ALA A 236 -18.20 -19.68 -13.12
C ALA A 236 -18.41 -18.89 -11.81
N GLU A 237 -18.05 -19.47 -10.66
CA GLU A 237 -18.13 -18.83 -9.34
C GLU A 237 -17.26 -17.56 -9.27
N ILE A 238 -16.01 -17.63 -9.77
CA ILE A 238 -15.10 -16.49 -9.75
C ILE A 238 -15.58 -15.42 -10.72
N LYS A 239 -16.09 -15.83 -11.89
CA LYS A 239 -16.66 -14.92 -12.88
C LYS A 239 -17.85 -14.16 -12.28
N GLU A 240 -18.81 -14.85 -11.69
CA GLU A 240 -19.97 -14.24 -11.02
C GLU A 240 -19.54 -13.25 -9.93
N ARG A 241 -18.52 -13.58 -9.13
CA ARG A 241 -17.99 -12.70 -8.11
C ARG A 241 -17.38 -11.41 -8.70
N ILE A 242 -16.65 -11.52 -9.82
CA ILE A 242 -16.07 -10.36 -10.52
C ILE A 242 -17.19 -9.49 -11.10
N ASP A 243 -18.16 -10.10 -11.78
CA ASP A 243 -19.28 -9.43 -12.45
C ASP A 243 -20.20 -8.72 -11.44
N SER A 244 -20.39 -9.28 -10.26
CA SER A 244 -21.18 -8.67 -9.19
C SER A 244 -20.56 -7.42 -8.58
N ARG A 245 -19.28 -7.12 -8.89
CA ARG A 245 -18.54 -5.93 -8.41
C ARG A 245 -18.56 -5.74 -6.89
N ILE A 246 -18.65 -6.83 -6.13
CA ILE A 246 -18.62 -6.82 -4.66
C ILE A 246 -17.29 -6.25 -4.15
N ASP A 247 -16.18 -6.59 -4.83
CA ASP A 247 -14.87 -6.05 -4.49
C ASP A 247 -14.59 -4.81 -5.36
N PRO A 248 -14.54 -3.60 -4.78
CA PRO A 248 -14.41 -2.36 -5.56
C PRO A 248 -13.01 -2.18 -6.18
N VAL A 249 -12.00 -2.83 -5.62
CA VAL A 249 -10.61 -2.75 -6.08
C VAL A 249 -9.94 -4.11 -5.94
N TYR A 250 -9.33 -4.58 -7.02
CA TYR A 250 -8.52 -5.81 -7.03
C TYR A 250 -7.03 -5.49 -6.97
N LYS A 251 -6.28 -6.16 -6.09
CA LYS A 251 -4.82 -6.13 -6.12
C LYS A 251 -4.31 -7.18 -7.10
N LEU A 252 -3.62 -6.72 -8.16
CA LEU A 252 -3.00 -7.54 -9.18
C LEU A 252 -1.47 -7.63 -8.98
N SER A 253 -0.76 -8.18 -9.97
CA SER A 253 0.70 -8.31 -9.97
C SER A 253 1.27 -8.02 -11.36
N TRP A 254 2.26 -7.14 -11.44
CA TRP A 254 3.01 -6.84 -12.66
C TRP A 254 4.03 -7.92 -13.03
N LYS A 255 4.27 -8.90 -12.16
CA LYS A 255 5.29 -9.95 -12.35
C LYS A 255 4.94 -10.96 -13.42
N TYR A 256 3.68 -11.03 -13.81
CA TYR A 256 3.25 -11.91 -14.88
C TYR A 256 3.49 -11.24 -16.23
N LYS A 257 4.12 -11.97 -17.15
CA LYS A 257 4.35 -11.49 -18.50
C LYS A 257 3.10 -11.75 -19.35
N GLN A 258 2.77 -10.83 -20.24
CA GLN A 258 1.57 -10.90 -21.08
C GLN A 258 1.49 -12.18 -21.90
N GLU A 259 2.62 -12.68 -22.39
CA GLU A 259 2.74 -13.96 -23.12
C GLU A 259 2.24 -15.19 -22.34
N ASN A 260 2.16 -15.07 -21.00
CA ASN A 260 1.69 -16.13 -20.11
C ASN A 260 0.19 -16.03 -19.77
N TYR A 261 -0.54 -15.05 -20.34
CA TYR A 261 -1.96 -14.89 -20.06
C TYR A 261 -2.77 -15.82 -20.98
N SER A 262 -3.29 -16.91 -20.41
CA SER A 262 -4.31 -17.67 -21.09
C SER A 262 -5.61 -16.85 -21.20
N PRO A 263 -6.32 -16.83 -22.34
CA PRO A 263 -7.62 -16.16 -22.46
C PRO A 263 -8.66 -16.65 -21.46
N SER A 264 -8.47 -17.85 -20.92
CA SER A 264 -9.35 -18.44 -19.90
C SER A 264 -8.91 -18.16 -18.46
N CYS A 265 -7.84 -17.37 -18.21
CA CYS A 265 -7.39 -17.11 -16.85
C CYS A 265 -8.07 -15.89 -16.22
N ILE A 266 -8.08 -15.86 -14.89
CA ILE A 266 -8.67 -14.76 -14.09
C ILE A 266 -8.07 -13.41 -14.47
N LEU A 267 -6.74 -13.32 -14.63
CA LEU A 267 -6.07 -12.07 -14.96
C LEU A 267 -6.49 -11.52 -16.31
N TYR A 268 -6.56 -12.38 -17.33
CA TYR A 268 -7.02 -11.97 -18.66
C TYR A 268 -8.43 -11.39 -18.60
N TYR A 269 -9.34 -12.08 -17.95
CA TYR A 269 -10.72 -11.63 -17.78
C TYR A 269 -10.80 -10.26 -17.09
N LEU A 270 -10.03 -10.05 -16.01
CA LEU A 270 -10.01 -8.78 -15.28
C LEU A 270 -9.44 -7.60 -16.10
N LEU A 271 -8.57 -7.87 -17.07
CA LEU A 271 -7.94 -6.82 -17.88
C LEU A 271 -8.70 -6.48 -19.16
N GLU A 272 -9.58 -7.37 -19.64
CA GLU A 272 -10.38 -7.15 -20.84
C GLU A 272 -11.74 -6.49 -20.55
N GLU A 273 -12.23 -6.60 -19.33
CA GLU A 273 -13.44 -5.89 -18.86
C GLU A 273 -13.16 -4.43 -18.47
#